data_39e7d8b724f645b14488e680996295e6
#
_entry.id   39e7d8b724f645b14488e680996295e6
#
_cell.length_a   1.000
_cell.length_b   1.000
_cell.length_c   1.000
_cell.angle_alpha   90.00
_cell.angle_beta   90.00
_cell.angle_gamma   90.00
#
_symmetry.space_group_name_H-M   'P 1'
#
loop_
_entity.id
_entity.type
_entity.pdbx_description
1 polymer ?
#
loop_
_entity_poly.entity_id
_entity_poly.type
_entity_poly.pdbx_seq_one_letter_code
_entity_poly.pdbx_strand_id
1 'polypeptide(L)'
;MSKTAVITGITGQDGSHLADLLLEKGYTVIGLTRRTSTEPPSRMRKHLWDKVIQFSGDVTDSYSVESLLKQYQPDEFYNLAAQSHVGTSWKQPEETTKVDYLGVLNILKGIQLISPHTKFYQASTSEMFGKVKDEYQSETSRFYPRSPYAVAKLAAYWLTVNYRESYDIFACSGILFNHEGPRRGRDFVTRKITDHVAKYKLGLTKDPLQLGNLNSMRDWGYAPEFVEAMWRILQQDTPQDFVIGTGESHSVRDFVEAAYKAIDVDVEWSGENETEKGARSDNGEIIVEVNKDFFRPAEVELLRANAAKAKEILGWEPTVTFSRLVEIMVENDIEELS
;
A
#
# COMPACT_ATOMS: atom_id res chain seq x y z
N MET A 1 13.39 28.28 -4.31
CA MET A 1 14.05 27.06 -4.82
C MET A 1 13.00 25.94 -4.84
N SER A 2 13.09 25.00 -5.78
CA SER A 2 12.27 23.80 -5.80
C SER A 2 12.59 22.94 -4.58
N LYS A 3 11.59 22.41 -3.86
CA LYS A 3 11.82 21.43 -2.80
C LYS A 3 12.38 20.12 -3.36
N THR A 4 13.21 19.45 -2.59
CA THR A 4 13.80 18.16 -2.94
C THR A 4 13.17 17.07 -2.08
N ALA A 5 12.68 16.01 -2.71
CA ALA A 5 12.08 14.87 -2.03
C ALA A 5 12.78 13.55 -2.41
N VAL A 6 13.05 12.73 -1.41
CA VAL A 6 13.50 11.34 -1.59
C VAL A 6 12.32 10.40 -1.42
N ILE A 7 12.18 9.43 -2.33
CA ILE A 7 11.19 8.36 -2.26
C ILE A 7 11.90 7.01 -2.29
N THR A 8 11.80 6.23 -1.23
CA THR A 8 12.16 4.81 -1.26
C THR A 8 10.95 3.99 -1.72
N GLY A 9 11.17 2.83 -2.35
CA GLY A 9 10.06 2.05 -2.92
C GLY A 9 9.35 2.74 -4.10
N ILE A 10 10.03 3.66 -4.78
CA ILE A 10 9.50 4.48 -5.88
C ILE A 10 8.92 3.65 -7.05
N THR A 11 9.40 2.43 -7.26
CA THR A 11 8.90 1.52 -8.30
C THR A 11 7.61 0.79 -7.91
N GLY A 12 7.17 0.92 -6.66
CA GLY A 12 5.91 0.38 -6.15
C GLY A 12 4.70 1.20 -6.60
N GLN A 13 3.49 0.76 -6.23
CA GLN A 13 2.25 1.48 -6.50
C GLN A 13 2.33 2.91 -5.96
N ASP A 14 2.47 3.04 -4.65
CA ASP A 14 2.41 4.32 -3.96
C ASP A 14 3.59 5.23 -4.32
N GLY A 15 4.79 4.65 -4.38
CA GLY A 15 5.99 5.41 -4.77
C GLY A 15 5.88 6.01 -6.16
N SER A 16 5.28 5.29 -7.10
CA SER A 16 5.08 5.78 -8.46
C SER A 16 4.01 6.87 -8.56
N HIS A 17 2.90 6.76 -7.80
CA HIS A 17 1.88 7.82 -7.73
C HIS A 17 2.38 9.04 -6.97
N LEU A 18 3.14 8.84 -5.89
CA LEU A 18 3.72 9.96 -5.14
C LEU A 18 4.77 10.71 -5.98
N ALA A 19 5.57 10.00 -6.76
CA ALA A 19 6.52 10.63 -7.68
C ALA A 19 5.80 11.49 -8.73
N ASP A 20 4.71 11.00 -9.31
CA ASP A 20 3.88 11.79 -10.23
C ASP A 20 3.38 13.06 -9.55
N LEU A 21 2.77 12.94 -8.38
CA LEU A 21 2.23 14.06 -7.61
C LEU A 21 3.30 15.11 -7.26
N LEU A 22 4.48 14.67 -6.80
CA LEU A 22 5.56 15.58 -6.41
C LEU A 22 6.18 16.27 -7.63
N LEU A 23 6.34 15.58 -8.76
CA LEU A 23 6.79 16.19 -10.01
C LEU A 23 5.81 17.25 -10.52
N GLU A 24 4.50 16.99 -10.43
CA GLU A 24 3.44 17.97 -10.77
C GLU A 24 3.47 19.20 -9.86
N LYS A 25 3.80 19.00 -8.57
CA LYS A 25 3.99 20.09 -7.60
C LYS A 25 5.34 20.82 -7.75
N GLY A 26 6.17 20.46 -8.72
CA GLY A 26 7.44 21.12 -9.02
C GLY A 26 8.60 20.72 -8.10
N TYR A 27 8.53 19.57 -7.44
CA TYR A 27 9.65 19.04 -6.65
C TYR A 27 10.74 18.46 -7.56
N THR A 28 11.98 18.48 -7.05
CA THR A 28 13.06 17.60 -7.52
C THR A 28 12.89 16.26 -6.81
N VAL A 29 12.59 15.20 -7.56
CA VAL A 29 12.33 13.86 -7.00
C VAL A 29 13.54 12.96 -7.18
N ILE A 30 14.04 12.40 -6.06
CA ILE A 30 15.10 11.39 -6.03
C ILE A 30 14.47 10.05 -5.63
N GLY A 31 14.64 9.02 -6.46
CA GLY A 31 14.19 7.67 -6.19
C GLY A 31 15.33 6.77 -5.73
N LEU A 32 15.25 6.24 -4.51
CA LEU A 32 16.15 5.17 -4.07
C LEU A 32 15.68 3.85 -4.66
N THR A 33 16.50 3.26 -5.53
CA THR A 33 16.20 1.99 -6.22
C THR A 33 17.28 0.97 -5.99
N ARG A 34 16.88 -0.27 -5.74
CA ARG A 34 17.82 -1.38 -5.71
C ARG A 34 18.34 -1.66 -7.12
N ARG A 35 19.62 -2.00 -7.22
CA ARG A 35 20.19 -2.43 -8.48
C ARG A 35 19.52 -3.72 -8.94
N THR A 36 19.01 -3.73 -10.17
CA THR A 36 18.52 -4.92 -10.87
C THR A 36 19.33 -5.16 -12.12
N SER A 37 19.42 -6.41 -12.59
CA SER A 37 20.06 -6.77 -13.87
C SER A 37 19.13 -6.59 -15.07
N THR A 38 17.85 -6.36 -14.82
CA THR A 38 16.82 -6.07 -15.80
C THR A 38 16.30 -4.65 -15.58
N GLU A 39 15.71 -4.04 -16.59
CA GLU A 39 15.00 -2.76 -16.39
C GLU A 39 13.98 -2.95 -15.26
N PRO A 40 13.94 -2.04 -14.27
CA PRO A 40 12.95 -2.16 -13.22
C PRO A 40 11.55 -2.15 -13.85
N PRO A 41 10.63 -3.02 -13.40
CA PRO A 41 9.25 -2.97 -13.86
C PRO A 41 8.69 -1.61 -13.44
N SER A 42 8.72 -0.66 -14.34
CA SER A 42 8.29 0.68 -14.04
C SER A 42 6.78 0.72 -14.09
N ARG A 43 6.16 0.80 -12.92
CA ARG A 43 4.74 1.17 -12.77
C ARG A 43 4.53 2.66 -13.08
N MET A 44 5.61 3.40 -13.20
CA MET A 44 5.61 4.77 -13.69
C MET A 44 5.55 4.81 -15.21
N ARG A 45 4.88 5.81 -15.75
CA ARG A 45 4.96 6.13 -17.16
C ARG A 45 6.41 6.52 -17.50
N LYS A 46 6.94 6.02 -18.61
CA LYS A 46 8.35 6.21 -19.01
C LYS A 46 8.78 7.69 -18.99
N HIS A 47 7.95 8.60 -19.48
CA HIS A 47 8.25 10.04 -19.53
C HIS A 47 8.33 10.71 -18.13
N LEU A 48 7.76 10.09 -17.09
CA LEU A 48 7.89 10.56 -15.71
C LEU A 48 9.10 9.95 -15.03
N TRP A 49 9.40 8.68 -15.34
CA TRP A 49 10.60 8.01 -14.86
C TRP A 49 11.88 8.75 -15.29
N ASP A 50 11.92 9.25 -16.55
CA ASP A 50 13.03 10.03 -17.06
C ASP A 50 13.27 11.37 -16.33
N LYS A 51 12.29 11.86 -15.57
CA LYS A 51 12.40 13.07 -14.74
C LYS A 51 12.87 12.80 -13.30
N VAL A 52 12.87 11.54 -12.88
CA VAL A 52 13.31 11.15 -11.53
C VAL A 52 14.83 10.97 -11.52
N ILE A 53 15.48 11.58 -10.55
CA ILE A 53 16.90 11.31 -10.29
C ILE A 53 16.99 9.94 -9.62
N GLN A 54 17.58 8.97 -10.30
CA GLN A 54 17.72 7.62 -9.77
C GLN A 54 19.01 7.52 -8.94
N PHE A 55 18.87 7.10 -7.68
CA PHE A 55 19.97 6.77 -6.80
C PHE A 55 19.97 5.26 -6.52
N SER A 56 21.06 4.59 -6.87
CA SER A 56 21.19 3.14 -6.63
C SER A 56 21.63 2.86 -5.20
N GLY A 57 20.82 2.11 -4.45
CA GLY A 57 21.11 1.74 -3.05
C GLY A 57 20.00 0.89 -2.45
N ASP A 58 20.18 0.51 -1.20
CA ASP A 58 19.22 -0.30 -0.43
C ASP A 58 19.01 0.33 0.96
N VAL A 59 17.78 0.36 1.45
CA VAL A 59 17.47 0.89 2.80
C VAL A 59 18.12 0.05 3.90
N THR A 60 18.42 -1.22 3.62
CA THR A 60 19.11 -2.12 4.56
C THR A 60 20.61 -1.88 4.64
N ASP A 61 21.17 -1.11 3.70
CA ASP A 61 22.57 -0.66 3.71
C ASP A 61 22.67 0.78 4.20
N SER A 62 23.19 0.96 5.43
CA SER A 62 23.32 2.28 6.03
C SER A 62 24.21 3.23 5.21
N TYR A 63 25.23 2.70 4.53
CA TYR A 63 26.12 3.51 3.68
C TYR A 63 25.38 4.11 2.49
N SER A 64 24.49 3.35 1.85
CA SER A 64 23.64 3.84 0.76
C SER A 64 22.75 5.01 1.23
N VAL A 65 22.10 4.84 2.38
CA VAL A 65 21.21 5.85 2.98
C VAL A 65 22.01 7.12 3.36
N GLU A 66 23.15 6.96 4.04
CA GLU A 66 23.99 8.08 4.43
C GLU A 66 24.54 8.84 3.22
N SER A 67 24.97 8.13 2.18
CA SER A 67 25.51 8.73 0.95
C SER A 67 24.44 9.56 0.24
N LEU A 68 23.22 9.02 0.13
CA LEU A 68 22.07 9.73 -0.44
C LEU A 68 21.76 11.02 0.34
N LEU A 69 21.68 10.94 1.66
CA LEU A 69 21.39 12.09 2.51
C LEU A 69 22.50 13.16 2.45
N LYS A 70 23.77 12.74 2.44
CA LYS A 70 24.91 13.66 2.26
C LYS A 70 24.88 14.39 0.91
N GLN A 71 24.53 13.67 -0.15
CA GLN A 71 24.55 14.20 -1.51
C GLN A 71 23.40 15.18 -1.77
N TYR A 72 22.19 14.89 -1.29
CA TYR A 72 20.99 15.62 -1.68
C TYR A 72 20.41 16.53 -0.62
N GLN A 73 20.68 16.30 0.67
CA GLN A 73 20.13 17.11 1.78
C GLN A 73 18.63 17.40 1.59
N PRO A 74 17.76 16.36 1.44
CA PRO A 74 16.39 16.56 0.99
C PRO A 74 15.54 17.31 2.02
N ASP A 75 14.57 18.09 1.53
CA ASP A 75 13.56 18.73 2.38
C ASP A 75 12.58 17.70 2.96
N GLU A 76 12.25 16.66 2.17
CA GLU A 76 11.27 15.64 2.52
C GLU A 76 11.79 14.24 2.15
N PHE A 77 11.54 13.27 3.02
CA PHE A 77 11.92 11.88 2.83
C PHE A 77 10.69 10.96 3.04
N TYR A 78 10.24 10.30 1.99
CA TYR A 78 9.11 9.38 2.00
C TYR A 78 9.61 7.93 1.97
N ASN A 79 9.48 7.23 3.10
CA ASN A 79 9.86 5.84 3.19
C ASN A 79 8.68 4.91 2.87
N LEU A 80 8.64 4.44 1.62
CA LEU A 80 7.63 3.49 1.12
C LEU A 80 8.24 2.12 0.80
N ALA A 81 9.55 1.96 0.98
CA ALA A 81 10.21 0.67 0.81
C ALA A 81 9.74 -0.31 1.88
N ALA A 82 9.25 -1.45 1.45
CA ALA A 82 8.79 -2.53 2.31
C ALA A 82 8.77 -3.89 1.59
N GLN A 83 8.86 -4.97 2.34
CA GLN A 83 8.31 -6.26 1.96
C GLN A 83 6.83 -6.26 2.40
N SER A 84 5.91 -5.79 1.55
CA SER A 84 4.52 -5.50 1.92
C SER A 84 3.53 -6.65 1.73
N HIS A 85 3.96 -7.78 1.15
CA HIS A 85 3.08 -8.94 0.96
C HIS A 85 3.01 -9.77 2.25
N VAL A 86 1.87 -9.69 2.96
CA VAL A 86 1.67 -10.36 4.26
C VAL A 86 1.94 -11.86 4.20
N GLY A 87 1.47 -12.56 3.16
CA GLY A 87 1.71 -13.99 2.98
C GLY A 87 3.19 -14.34 2.85
N THR A 88 3.99 -13.51 2.18
CA THR A 88 5.44 -13.68 2.05
C THR A 88 6.16 -13.50 3.38
N SER A 89 5.68 -12.63 4.27
CA SER A 89 6.32 -12.39 5.57
C SER A 89 6.41 -13.64 6.46
N TRP A 90 5.47 -14.59 6.29
CA TRP A 90 5.51 -15.88 6.98
C TRP A 90 6.63 -16.81 6.45
N LYS A 91 6.98 -16.66 5.17
CA LYS A 91 8.02 -17.45 4.51
C LYS A 91 9.40 -16.79 4.60
N GLN A 92 9.45 -15.47 4.75
CA GLN A 92 10.66 -14.64 4.76
C GLN A 92 10.63 -13.62 5.90
N PRO A 93 10.51 -14.04 7.19
CA PRO A 93 10.36 -13.12 8.31
C PRO A 93 11.62 -12.27 8.56
N GLU A 94 12.80 -12.83 8.32
CA GLU A 94 14.07 -12.11 8.49
C GLU A 94 14.22 -10.97 7.47
N GLU A 95 13.95 -11.25 6.20
CA GLU A 95 14.01 -10.23 5.15
C GLU A 95 12.97 -9.13 5.39
N THR A 96 11.76 -9.53 5.78
CA THR A 96 10.71 -8.59 6.18
C THR A 96 11.18 -7.68 7.32
N THR A 97 11.81 -8.25 8.36
CA THR A 97 12.33 -7.46 9.49
C THR A 97 13.47 -6.54 9.08
N LYS A 98 14.38 -7.00 8.23
CA LYS A 98 15.50 -6.18 7.73
C LYS A 98 15.00 -4.96 6.96
N VAL A 99 14.08 -5.15 6.03
CA VAL A 99 13.57 -4.04 5.20
C VAL A 99 12.66 -3.14 6.01
N ASP A 100 11.64 -3.72 6.67
CA ASP A 100 10.51 -2.96 7.23
C ASP A 100 10.80 -2.35 8.60
N TYR A 101 11.88 -2.79 9.29
CA TYR A 101 12.30 -2.23 10.57
C TYR A 101 13.74 -1.68 10.54
N LEU A 102 14.74 -2.51 10.21
CA LEU A 102 16.15 -2.04 10.22
C LEU A 102 16.39 -0.99 9.13
N GLY A 103 15.73 -1.10 7.97
CA GLY A 103 15.77 -0.06 6.94
C GLY A 103 15.26 1.29 7.47
N VAL A 104 14.19 1.29 8.25
CA VAL A 104 13.66 2.52 8.89
C VAL A 104 14.66 3.08 9.91
N LEU A 105 15.29 2.22 10.70
CA LEU A 105 16.34 2.64 11.66
C LEU A 105 17.52 3.31 10.93
N ASN A 106 17.98 2.75 9.82
CA ASN A 106 19.07 3.34 9.03
C ASN A 106 18.70 4.74 8.51
N ILE A 107 17.46 4.91 8.02
CA ILE A 107 16.99 6.21 7.51
C ILE A 107 16.89 7.23 8.65
N LEU A 108 16.21 6.90 9.74
CA LEU A 108 16.04 7.82 10.88
C LEU A 108 17.37 8.24 11.50
N LYS A 109 18.30 7.29 11.69
CA LYS A 109 19.66 7.56 12.15
C LYS A 109 20.43 8.46 11.17
N GLY A 110 20.31 8.18 9.88
CA GLY A 110 20.91 9.00 8.82
C GLY A 110 20.38 10.43 8.84
N ILE A 111 19.07 10.62 8.94
CA ILE A 111 18.44 11.93 9.04
C ILE A 111 18.95 12.66 10.28
N GLN A 112 18.92 12.02 11.46
CA GLN A 112 19.40 12.61 12.70
C GLN A 112 20.84 13.15 12.59
N LEU A 113 21.74 12.38 11.98
CA LEU A 113 23.18 12.71 11.97
C LEU A 113 23.61 13.60 10.81
N ILE A 114 22.87 13.60 9.69
CA ILE A 114 23.33 14.17 8.43
C ILE A 114 22.43 15.31 7.95
N SER A 115 21.10 15.14 8.06
CA SER A 115 20.12 16.11 7.55
C SER A 115 18.94 16.32 8.49
N PRO A 116 19.16 16.80 9.73
CA PRO A 116 18.11 16.88 10.76
C PRO A 116 16.94 17.82 10.39
N HIS A 117 17.07 18.62 9.36
CA HIS A 117 16.01 19.46 8.80
C HIS A 117 15.02 18.70 7.93
N THR A 118 15.38 17.47 7.48
CA THR A 118 14.55 16.65 6.59
C THR A 118 13.29 16.20 7.31
N LYS A 119 12.13 16.52 6.75
CA LYS A 119 10.84 15.97 7.21
C LYS A 119 10.71 14.53 6.74
N PHE A 120 10.44 13.61 7.66
CA PHE A 120 10.37 12.17 7.40
C PHE A 120 8.93 11.65 7.47
N TYR A 121 8.51 10.93 6.43
CA TYR A 121 7.27 10.18 6.38
C TYR A 121 7.54 8.68 6.39
N GLN A 122 6.90 7.95 7.32
CA GLN A 122 6.90 6.49 7.39
C GLN A 122 5.56 5.95 6.92
N ALA A 123 5.56 5.13 5.87
CA ALA A 123 4.40 4.34 5.51
C ALA A 123 4.19 3.24 6.56
N SER A 124 3.21 3.43 7.42
CA SER A 124 2.70 2.43 8.35
C SER A 124 1.46 1.74 7.77
N THR A 125 0.81 0.85 8.50
CA THR A 125 -0.23 -0.02 7.96
C THR A 125 -1.33 -0.31 8.98
N SER A 126 -2.56 -0.45 8.52
CA SER A 126 -3.70 -0.94 9.32
C SER A 126 -3.51 -2.38 9.85
N GLU A 127 -2.64 -3.18 9.20
CA GLU A 127 -2.29 -4.54 9.69
C GLU A 127 -1.69 -4.53 11.11
N MET A 128 -1.16 -3.39 11.59
CA MET A 128 -0.70 -3.25 12.97
C MET A 128 -1.84 -3.40 13.99
N PHE A 129 -3.07 -3.00 13.63
CA PHE A 129 -4.23 -3.19 14.50
C PHE A 129 -4.58 -4.66 14.70
N GLY A 130 -4.47 -5.48 13.63
CA GLY A 130 -4.54 -6.93 13.68
C GLY A 130 -5.84 -7.48 14.30
N LYS A 131 -5.76 -8.07 15.51
CA LYS A 131 -6.94 -8.56 16.22
C LYS A 131 -7.67 -7.40 16.92
N VAL A 132 -8.49 -6.69 16.16
CA VAL A 132 -9.24 -5.53 16.64
C VAL A 132 -10.36 -5.90 17.60
N LYS A 133 -10.71 -4.96 18.50
CA LYS A 133 -11.90 -5.03 19.36
C LYS A 133 -12.90 -3.95 19.00
N ASP A 134 -12.41 -2.84 18.46
CA ASP A 134 -13.21 -1.69 18.09
C ASP A 134 -13.70 -1.83 16.65
N GLU A 135 -14.90 -1.38 16.36
CA GLU A 135 -15.48 -1.40 15.03
C GLU A 135 -14.67 -0.52 14.06
N TYR A 136 -14.18 0.61 14.56
CA TYR A 136 -13.34 1.56 13.81
C TYR A 136 -11.99 1.71 14.49
N GLN A 137 -10.92 1.76 13.71
CA GLN A 137 -9.57 1.97 14.22
C GLN A 137 -9.10 3.40 13.95
N SER A 138 -8.60 4.05 15.00
CA SER A 138 -8.03 5.39 14.99
C SER A 138 -6.57 5.37 15.49
N GLU A 139 -5.93 6.53 15.55
CA GLU A 139 -4.57 6.70 16.07
C GLU A 139 -4.41 6.27 17.55
N THR A 140 -5.52 6.22 18.29
CA THR A 140 -5.54 5.81 19.71
C THR A 140 -5.97 4.36 19.92
N SER A 141 -6.34 3.64 18.86
CA SER A 141 -6.73 2.23 18.95
C SER A 141 -5.53 1.34 19.28
N ARG A 142 -5.80 0.28 20.03
CA ARG A 142 -4.76 -0.68 20.44
C ARG A 142 -4.24 -1.48 19.26
N PHE A 143 -2.93 -1.60 19.13
CA PHE A 143 -2.27 -2.50 18.20
C PHE A 143 -2.21 -3.94 18.73
N TYR A 144 -2.49 -4.91 17.85
CA TYR A 144 -2.36 -6.35 18.11
C TYR A 144 -1.98 -7.10 16.82
N PRO A 145 -0.73 -6.95 16.33
CA PRO A 145 -0.31 -7.47 15.03
C PRO A 145 -0.49 -8.99 14.90
N ARG A 146 -0.84 -9.45 13.70
CA ARG A 146 -1.16 -10.86 13.40
C ARG A 146 -0.22 -11.50 12.37
N SER A 147 0.85 -10.82 11.96
CA SER A 147 1.84 -11.33 10.99
C SER A 147 3.23 -10.78 11.27
N PRO A 148 4.31 -11.44 10.80
CA PRO A 148 5.66 -10.89 10.88
C PRO A 148 5.78 -9.51 10.23
N TYR A 149 5.07 -9.27 9.11
CA TYR A 149 4.96 -7.96 8.48
C TYR A 149 4.39 -6.90 9.44
N ALA A 150 3.24 -7.19 10.05
CA ALA A 150 2.60 -6.25 10.96
C ALA A 150 3.46 -5.97 12.20
N VAL A 151 4.20 -6.97 12.72
CA VAL A 151 5.15 -6.79 13.83
C VAL A 151 6.29 -5.87 13.44
N ALA A 152 6.91 -6.08 12.27
CA ALA A 152 8.00 -5.22 11.80
C ALA A 152 7.54 -3.77 11.57
N LYS A 153 6.36 -3.58 10.98
CA LYS A 153 5.75 -2.25 10.77
C LYS A 153 5.40 -1.57 12.10
N LEU A 154 4.91 -2.30 13.09
CA LEU A 154 4.64 -1.75 14.43
C LEU A 154 5.93 -1.31 15.13
N ALA A 155 7.00 -2.10 15.02
CA ALA A 155 8.30 -1.72 15.55
C ALA A 155 8.83 -0.44 14.87
N ALA A 156 8.69 -0.32 13.54
CA ALA A 156 9.06 0.88 12.79
C ALA A 156 8.22 2.10 13.16
N TYR A 157 6.92 1.93 13.38
CA TYR A 157 6.03 2.98 13.88
C TYR A 157 6.52 3.55 15.21
N TRP A 158 6.76 2.70 16.21
CA TRP A 158 7.24 3.14 17.51
C TRP A 158 8.66 3.71 17.46
N LEU A 159 9.49 3.24 16.54
CA LEU A 159 10.81 3.83 16.30
C LEU A 159 10.67 5.27 15.76
N THR A 160 9.75 5.50 14.83
CA THR A 160 9.46 6.83 14.28
C THR A 160 8.99 7.80 15.36
N VAL A 161 8.07 7.35 16.23
CA VAL A 161 7.62 8.13 17.40
C VAL A 161 8.79 8.43 18.34
N ASN A 162 9.61 7.41 18.65
CA ASN A 162 10.77 7.59 19.54
C ASN A 162 11.78 8.62 19.00
N TYR A 163 12.11 8.57 17.70
CA TYR A 163 13.03 9.54 17.10
C TYR A 163 12.46 10.95 17.08
N ARG A 164 11.16 11.10 16.81
CA ARG A 164 10.46 12.39 16.91
C ARG A 164 10.59 12.99 18.30
N GLU A 165 10.31 12.21 19.35
CA GLU A 165 10.27 12.69 20.74
C GLU A 165 11.65 12.86 21.37
N SER A 166 12.62 12.01 20.99
CA SER A 166 13.96 12.01 21.60
C SER A 166 14.94 12.93 20.92
N TYR A 167 14.80 13.20 19.62
CA TYR A 167 15.77 13.92 18.81
C TYR A 167 15.21 15.14 18.08
N ASP A 168 13.96 15.51 18.36
CA ASP A 168 13.27 16.67 17.74
C ASP A 168 13.27 16.63 16.20
N ILE A 169 13.17 15.41 15.65
CA ILE A 169 13.08 15.20 14.20
C ILE A 169 11.62 15.32 13.77
N PHE A 170 11.36 16.05 12.69
CA PHE A 170 10.03 16.06 12.08
C PHE A 170 9.75 14.70 11.43
N ALA A 171 9.19 13.76 12.18
CA ALA A 171 8.91 12.40 11.73
C ALA A 171 7.43 12.04 11.98
N CYS A 172 6.76 11.57 10.93
CA CYS A 172 5.33 11.24 10.93
C CYS A 172 5.09 9.85 10.36
N SER A 173 4.02 9.19 10.83
CA SER A 173 3.52 7.95 10.24
C SER A 173 2.11 8.14 9.67
N GLY A 174 1.91 7.69 8.43
CA GLY A 174 0.57 7.43 7.91
C GLY A 174 0.18 5.98 8.17
N ILE A 175 -0.83 5.73 8.99
CA ILE A 175 -1.39 4.40 9.25
C ILE A 175 -2.41 4.12 8.15
N LEU A 176 -1.90 3.58 7.05
CA LEU A 176 -2.69 3.42 5.84
C LEU A 176 -3.53 2.15 5.89
N PHE A 177 -4.80 2.29 5.59
CA PHE A 177 -5.68 1.17 5.26
C PHE A 177 -5.41 0.70 3.83
N ASN A 178 -6.05 -0.38 3.41
CA ASN A 178 -5.79 -0.92 2.08
C ASN A 178 -6.14 0.13 1.00
N HIS A 179 -5.25 0.29 0.05
CA HIS A 179 -5.46 1.24 -1.05
C HIS A 179 -4.94 0.64 -2.34
N GLU A 180 -5.75 0.75 -3.35
CA GLU A 180 -5.67 -0.03 -4.56
C GLU A 180 -5.71 0.89 -5.79
N GLY A 181 -5.40 0.34 -6.94
CA GLY A 181 -5.49 1.05 -8.20
C GLY A 181 -4.80 0.31 -9.33
N PRO A 182 -4.77 0.90 -10.54
CA PRO A 182 -4.16 0.29 -11.73
C PRO A 182 -2.72 -0.17 -11.56
N ARG A 183 -1.96 0.48 -10.66
CA ARG A 183 -0.55 0.17 -10.39
C ARG A 183 -0.34 -0.83 -9.27
N ARG A 184 -1.40 -1.47 -8.76
CA ARG A 184 -1.29 -2.52 -7.72
C ARG A 184 -0.51 -3.72 -8.23
N GLY A 185 0.28 -4.38 -7.37
CA GLY A 185 0.97 -5.63 -7.69
C GLY A 185 -0.01 -6.76 -7.97
N ARG A 186 0.26 -7.57 -9.01
CA ARG A 186 -0.62 -8.68 -9.44
C ARG A 186 -0.76 -9.80 -8.41
N ASP A 187 0.11 -9.87 -7.41
CA ASP A 187 0.05 -10.86 -6.31
C ASP A 187 -0.96 -10.48 -5.22
N PHE A 188 -1.45 -9.24 -5.22
CA PHE A 188 -2.46 -8.78 -4.26
C PHE A 188 -3.87 -9.17 -4.71
N VAL A 189 -4.72 -9.53 -3.74
CA VAL A 189 -6.04 -10.11 -3.99
C VAL A 189 -6.89 -9.27 -4.95
N THR A 190 -6.92 -7.96 -4.77
CA THR A 190 -7.69 -7.02 -5.60
C THR A 190 -7.24 -7.05 -7.05
N ARG A 191 -5.92 -6.94 -7.30
CA ARG A 191 -5.39 -6.99 -8.66
C ARG A 191 -5.47 -8.40 -9.27
N LYS A 192 -5.36 -9.46 -8.46
CA LYS A 192 -5.60 -10.83 -8.90
C LYS A 192 -7.03 -11.01 -9.42
N ILE A 193 -8.02 -10.40 -8.74
CA ILE A 193 -9.42 -10.43 -9.16
C ILE A 193 -9.60 -9.66 -10.47
N THR A 194 -9.15 -8.41 -10.54
CA THR A 194 -9.37 -7.55 -11.72
C THR A 194 -8.64 -8.04 -12.96
N ASP A 195 -7.39 -8.52 -12.83
CA ASP A 195 -6.63 -9.14 -13.93
C ASP A 195 -7.33 -10.42 -14.44
N HIS A 196 -7.87 -11.23 -13.54
CA HIS A 196 -8.63 -12.42 -13.93
C HIS A 196 -9.94 -12.06 -14.66
N VAL A 197 -10.71 -11.10 -14.13
CA VAL A 197 -11.96 -10.63 -14.74
C VAL A 197 -11.71 -10.05 -16.14
N ALA A 198 -10.63 -9.28 -16.31
CA ALA A 198 -10.23 -8.75 -17.60
C ALA A 198 -9.86 -9.87 -18.60
N LYS A 199 -9.06 -10.85 -18.17
CA LYS A 199 -8.73 -12.03 -18.98
C LYS A 199 -9.97 -12.83 -19.36
N TYR A 200 -10.90 -13.01 -18.42
CA TYR A 200 -12.18 -13.70 -18.66
C TYR A 200 -13.00 -12.96 -19.72
N LYS A 201 -13.16 -11.63 -19.59
CA LYS A 201 -13.88 -10.77 -20.56
C LYS A 201 -13.29 -10.87 -21.97
N LEU A 202 -11.97 -10.95 -22.10
CA LEU A 202 -11.25 -11.03 -23.37
C LEU A 202 -11.15 -12.47 -23.93
N GLY A 203 -11.69 -13.47 -23.20
CA GLY A 203 -11.61 -14.87 -23.61
C GLY A 203 -10.21 -15.48 -23.50
N LEU A 204 -9.32 -14.85 -22.74
CA LEU A 204 -7.92 -15.31 -22.52
C LEU A 204 -7.83 -16.39 -21.43
N THR A 205 -8.86 -16.56 -20.62
CA THR A 205 -8.99 -17.65 -19.63
C THR A 205 -10.43 -18.13 -19.53
N LYS A 206 -10.58 -19.42 -19.17
CA LYS A 206 -11.84 -20.05 -18.77
C LYS A 206 -11.72 -20.76 -17.42
N ASP A 207 -10.51 -20.75 -16.84
CA ASP A 207 -10.29 -21.36 -15.54
C ASP A 207 -10.93 -20.52 -14.45
N PRO A 208 -11.53 -21.10 -13.40
CA PRO A 208 -12.07 -20.37 -12.28
C PRO A 208 -11.00 -19.59 -11.52
N LEU A 209 -11.33 -18.39 -11.07
CA LEU A 209 -10.48 -17.59 -10.18
C LEU A 209 -10.33 -18.31 -8.84
N GLN A 210 -9.08 -18.56 -8.43
CA GLN A 210 -8.77 -19.24 -7.17
C GLN A 210 -8.49 -18.20 -6.07
N LEU A 211 -9.29 -18.18 -5.01
CA LEU A 211 -9.18 -17.25 -3.88
C LEU A 211 -9.12 -17.99 -2.54
N GLY A 212 -8.67 -17.31 -1.48
CA GLY A 212 -8.73 -17.78 -0.10
C GLY A 212 -10.04 -17.39 0.59
N ASN A 213 -9.93 -16.83 1.80
CA ASN A 213 -11.08 -16.42 2.60
C ASN A 213 -11.85 -15.25 1.95
N LEU A 214 -13.05 -15.54 1.46
CA LEU A 214 -13.94 -14.57 0.82
C LEU A 214 -14.60 -13.60 1.81
N ASN A 215 -14.63 -13.94 3.11
CA ASN A 215 -15.33 -13.17 4.13
C ASN A 215 -14.44 -12.15 4.84
N SER A 216 -13.15 -12.08 4.52
CA SER A 216 -12.25 -11.07 5.10
C SER A 216 -12.69 -9.67 4.71
N MET A 217 -12.92 -8.81 5.71
CA MET A 217 -13.39 -7.44 5.55
C MET A 217 -12.23 -6.47 5.50
N ARG A 218 -12.18 -5.61 4.50
CA ARG A 218 -11.13 -4.58 4.33
C ARG A 218 -11.73 -3.23 3.94
N ASP A 219 -11.12 -2.19 4.42
CA ASP A 219 -11.35 -0.81 3.97
C ASP A 219 -10.41 -0.57 2.78
N TRP A 220 -10.97 -0.45 1.58
CA TRP A 220 -10.23 -0.24 0.34
C TRP A 220 -10.46 1.16 -0.22
N GLY A 221 -9.40 1.94 -0.34
CA GLY A 221 -9.42 3.25 -0.98
C GLY A 221 -8.62 3.32 -2.28
N TYR A 222 -8.62 4.47 -2.92
CA TYR A 222 -7.91 4.72 -4.18
C TYR A 222 -6.50 5.26 -3.93
N ALA A 223 -5.47 4.56 -4.40
CA ALA A 223 -4.08 4.86 -4.09
C ALA A 223 -3.62 6.29 -4.40
N PRO A 224 -4.02 6.94 -5.51
CA PRO A 224 -3.69 8.34 -5.75
C PRO A 224 -4.18 9.31 -4.67
N GLU A 225 -5.34 9.06 -4.04
CA GLU A 225 -5.83 9.88 -2.93
C GLU A 225 -5.00 9.67 -1.67
N PHE A 226 -4.53 8.44 -1.44
CA PHE A 226 -3.68 8.12 -0.29
C PHE A 226 -2.30 8.79 -0.37
N VAL A 227 -1.68 8.84 -1.56
CA VAL A 227 -0.40 9.55 -1.71
C VAL A 227 -0.53 11.06 -1.54
N GLU A 228 -1.69 11.63 -1.84
CA GLU A 228 -1.97 13.03 -1.50
C GLU A 228 -2.02 13.24 0.02
N ALA A 229 -2.61 12.31 0.78
CA ALA A 229 -2.56 12.35 2.24
C ALA A 229 -1.11 12.28 2.76
N MET A 230 -0.27 11.41 2.18
CA MET A 230 1.15 11.32 2.55
C MET A 230 1.85 12.68 2.40
N TRP A 231 1.63 13.35 1.28
CA TRP A 231 2.18 14.68 1.05
C TRP A 231 1.63 15.71 2.05
N ARG A 232 0.29 15.76 2.27
CA ARG A 232 -0.34 16.70 3.21
C ARG A 232 0.16 16.54 4.65
N ILE A 233 0.48 15.33 5.08
CA ILE A 233 1.06 15.02 6.40
C ILE A 233 2.38 15.76 6.60
N LEU A 234 3.27 15.77 5.62
CA LEU A 234 4.55 16.48 5.73
C LEU A 234 4.46 18.00 5.54
N GLN A 235 3.31 18.53 5.07
CA GLN A 235 3.10 19.98 4.95
C GLN A 235 2.65 20.62 6.28
N GLN A 236 2.35 19.82 7.31
CA GLN A 236 1.95 20.34 8.61
C GLN A 236 3.13 21.03 9.34
N ASP A 237 2.78 21.96 10.26
CA ASP A 237 3.77 22.66 11.08
C ASP A 237 4.34 21.79 12.20
N THR A 238 3.54 20.84 12.71
CA THR A 238 3.91 19.91 13.78
C THR A 238 3.81 18.46 13.33
N PRO A 239 4.79 17.60 13.69
CA PRO A 239 4.75 16.20 13.30
C PRO A 239 3.69 15.42 14.09
N GLN A 240 2.81 14.72 13.36
CA GLN A 240 1.75 13.88 13.92
C GLN A 240 1.54 12.65 13.05
N ASP A 241 0.95 11.61 13.65
CA ASP A 241 0.55 10.40 12.94
C ASP A 241 -0.93 10.47 12.57
N PHE A 242 -1.31 9.86 11.42
CA PHE A 242 -2.67 9.90 10.90
C PHE A 242 -3.12 8.54 10.41
N VAL A 243 -4.34 8.16 10.75
CA VAL A 243 -5.08 7.08 10.10
C VAL A 243 -5.65 7.58 8.77
N ILE A 244 -5.39 6.86 7.70
CA ILE A 244 -5.87 7.17 6.35
C ILE A 244 -6.64 5.95 5.82
N GLY A 245 -7.92 6.14 5.53
CA GLY A 245 -8.82 5.11 5.01
C GLY A 245 -10.18 5.69 4.68
N THR A 246 -11.06 4.88 4.12
CA THR A 246 -12.38 5.34 3.65
C THR A 246 -13.44 5.35 4.74
N GLY A 247 -13.27 4.52 5.77
CA GLY A 247 -14.30 4.30 6.80
C GLY A 247 -15.38 3.30 6.37
N GLU A 248 -15.25 2.71 5.18
CA GLU A 248 -16.12 1.65 4.68
C GLU A 248 -15.36 0.33 4.58
N SER A 249 -16.02 -0.77 4.92
CA SER A 249 -15.44 -2.10 4.80
C SER A 249 -16.27 -2.98 3.88
N HIS A 250 -15.57 -3.65 2.98
CA HIS A 250 -16.15 -4.61 2.05
C HIS A 250 -15.45 -5.95 2.17
N SER A 251 -16.14 -7.04 1.89
CA SER A 251 -15.56 -8.37 1.85
C SER A 251 -14.82 -8.62 0.53
N VAL A 252 -13.95 -9.62 0.51
CA VAL A 252 -13.35 -10.10 -0.76
C VAL A 252 -14.43 -10.55 -1.73
N ARG A 253 -15.54 -11.12 -1.20
CA ARG A 253 -16.74 -11.49 -1.99
C ARG A 253 -17.34 -10.28 -2.69
N ASP A 254 -17.59 -9.17 -1.96
CA ASP A 254 -18.15 -7.95 -2.53
C ASP A 254 -17.24 -7.39 -3.64
N PHE A 255 -15.91 -7.52 -3.47
CA PHE A 255 -14.95 -7.10 -4.50
C PHE A 255 -15.06 -7.96 -5.76
N VAL A 256 -15.22 -9.29 -5.62
CA VAL A 256 -15.43 -10.20 -6.75
C VAL A 256 -16.72 -9.85 -7.48
N GLU A 257 -17.83 -9.69 -6.74
CA GLU A 257 -19.12 -9.34 -7.32
C GLU A 257 -19.07 -8.04 -8.09
N ALA A 258 -18.47 -6.99 -7.50
CA ALA A 258 -18.31 -5.70 -8.15
C ALA A 258 -17.41 -5.79 -9.40
N ALA A 259 -16.35 -6.60 -9.38
CA ALA A 259 -15.44 -6.75 -10.51
C ALA A 259 -16.11 -7.48 -11.69
N TYR A 260 -16.86 -8.56 -11.42
CA TYR A 260 -17.63 -9.24 -12.47
C TYR A 260 -18.80 -8.40 -12.97
N LYS A 261 -19.43 -7.61 -12.09
CA LYS A 261 -20.48 -6.67 -12.47
C LYS A 261 -19.99 -5.59 -13.44
N ALA A 262 -18.74 -5.15 -13.33
CA ALA A 262 -18.11 -4.20 -14.26
C ALA A 262 -18.00 -4.74 -15.70
N ILE A 263 -18.19 -6.05 -15.89
CA ILE A 263 -18.24 -6.70 -17.22
C ILE A 263 -19.60 -7.32 -17.53
N ASP A 264 -20.67 -6.88 -16.84
CA ASP A 264 -22.06 -7.33 -17.00
C ASP A 264 -22.28 -8.82 -16.65
N VAL A 265 -21.53 -9.36 -15.69
CA VAL A 265 -21.67 -10.72 -15.18
C VAL A 265 -22.14 -10.67 -13.73
N ASP A 266 -23.26 -11.30 -13.42
CA ASP A 266 -23.74 -11.50 -12.04
C ASP A 266 -23.25 -12.83 -11.50
N VAL A 267 -22.83 -12.86 -10.22
CA VAL A 267 -22.29 -14.05 -9.55
C VAL A 267 -23.28 -14.58 -8.52
N GLU A 268 -23.58 -15.89 -8.58
CA GLU A 268 -24.32 -16.61 -7.56
C GLU A 268 -23.39 -17.55 -6.80
N TRP A 269 -23.51 -17.54 -5.46
CA TRP A 269 -22.66 -18.35 -4.61
C TRP A 269 -23.34 -19.62 -4.12
N SER A 270 -22.59 -20.70 -4.03
CA SER A 270 -23.02 -21.98 -3.50
C SER A 270 -21.92 -22.64 -2.68
N GLY A 271 -22.28 -23.51 -1.73
CA GLY A 271 -21.33 -24.11 -0.81
C GLY A 271 -20.97 -23.18 0.36
N GLU A 272 -20.05 -23.62 1.19
CA GLU A 272 -19.59 -22.88 2.38
C GLU A 272 -18.07 -23.06 2.58
N ASN A 273 -17.40 -22.02 3.08
CA ASN A 273 -16.00 -22.04 3.44
C ASN A 273 -15.10 -22.55 2.28
N GLU A 274 -14.38 -23.67 2.48
CA GLU A 274 -13.46 -24.23 1.49
C GLU A 274 -14.15 -24.86 0.26
N THR A 275 -15.44 -25.12 0.35
CA THR A 275 -16.25 -25.72 -0.75
C THR A 275 -17.01 -24.67 -1.55
N GLU A 276 -16.85 -23.41 -1.18
CA GLU A 276 -17.61 -22.32 -1.78
C GLU A 276 -17.19 -22.05 -3.21
N LYS A 277 -18.20 -21.82 -4.08
CA LYS A 277 -18.02 -21.53 -5.49
C LYS A 277 -18.91 -20.37 -5.91
N GLY A 278 -18.37 -19.51 -6.75
CA GLY A 278 -19.13 -18.50 -7.48
C GLY A 278 -19.39 -18.96 -8.91
N ALA A 279 -20.64 -18.92 -9.31
CA ALA A 279 -21.07 -19.27 -10.67
C ALA A 279 -21.74 -18.06 -11.33
N ARG A 280 -21.71 -18.01 -12.66
CA ARG A 280 -22.53 -17.06 -13.41
C ARG A 280 -24.02 -17.36 -13.22
N SER A 281 -24.81 -16.33 -12.92
CA SER A 281 -26.25 -16.47 -12.73
C SER A 281 -27.03 -16.88 -14.00
N ASP A 282 -26.47 -16.53 -15.18
CA ASP A 282 -27.14 -16.76 -16.47
C ASP A 282 -27.00 -18.19 -17.05
N ASN A 283 -25.90 -18.89 -16.72
CA ASN A 283 -25.59 -20.19 -17.33
C ASN A 283 -25.03 -21.25 -16.37
N GLY A 284 -24.75 -20.88 -15.10
CA GLY A 284 -24.21 -21.77 -14.08
C GLY A 284 -22.71 -22.10 -14.24
N GLU A 285 -21.97 -21.43 -15.12
CA GLU A 285 -20.53 -21.63 -15.30
C GLU A 285 -19.79 -21.22 -14.01
N ILE A 286 -18.96 -22.11 -13.48
CA ILE A 286 -18.13 -21.81 -12.30
C ILE A 286 -17.00 -20.87 -12.72
N ILE A 287 -16.95 -19.69 -12.09
CA ILE A 287 -15.97 -18.63 -12.40
C ILE A 287 -15.10 -18.28 -11.20
N VAL A 288 -15.45 -18.72 -9.99
CA VAL A 288 -14.66 -18.53 -8.77
C VAL A 288 -14.68 -19.81 -7.92
N GLU A 289 -13.55 -20.16 -7.34
CA GLU A 289 -13.43 -21.27 -6.38
C GLU A 289 -12.57 -20.87 -5.19
N VAL A 290 -12.93 -21.36 -4.00
CA VAL A 290 -12.09 -21.20 -2.83
C VAL A 290 -10.98 -22.27 -2.82
N ASN A 291 -9.75 -21.81 -2.57
CA ASN A 291 -8.58 -22.68 -2.45
C ASN A 291 -7.92 -22.47 -1.09
N LYS A 292 -7.87 -23.54 -0.29
CA LYS A 292 -7.31 -23.52 1.07
C LYS A 292 -5.83 -23.14 1.15
N ASP A 293 -5.06 -23.33 0.08
CA ASP A 293 -3.65 -22.98 0.04
C ASP A 293 -3.40 -21.47 0.14
N PHE A 294 -4.44 -20.66 -0.06
CA PHE A 294 -4.41 -19.21 0.10
C PHE A 294 -4.88 -18.72 1.47
N PHE A 295 -5.27 -19.61 2.39
CA PHE A 295 -5.62 -19.22 3.75
C PHE A 295 -4.35 -18.86 4.54
N ARG A 296 -4.45 -17.84 5.38
CA ARG A 296 -3.34 -17.39 6.23
C ARG A 296 -3.35 -18.14 7.57
N PRO A 297 -2.18 -18.40 8.19
CA PRO A 297 -2.11 -19.03 9.52
C PRO A 297 -2.82 -18.23 10.61
N ALA A 298 -2.87 -16.90 10.47
CA ALA A 298 -3.61 -16.01 11.34
C ALA A 298 -4.24 -14.90 10.50
N GLU A 299 -5.55 -14.90 10.42
CA GLU A 299 -6.32 -13.93 9.63
C GLU A 299 -6.64 -12.67 10.44
N VAL A 300 -6.79 -11.57 9.74
CA VAL A 300 -7.37 -10.32 10.22
C VAL A 300 -8.78 -10.24 9.66
N GLU A 301 -9.78 -10.31 10.52
CA GLU A 301 -11.19 -10.43 10.12
C GLU A 301 -11.77 -9.10 9.62
N LEU A 302 -11.49 -8.01 10.36
CA LEU A 302 -12.05 -6.68 10.09
C LEU A 302 -10.98 -5.61 10.22
N LEU A 303 -10.91 -4.74 9.21
CA LEU A 303 -10.21 -3.45 9.28
C LEU A 303 -11.12 -2.37 8.72
N ARG A 304 -11.34 -1.28 9.52
CA ARG A 304 -12.19 -0.15 9.15
C ARG A 304 -11.67 1.13 9.77
N ALA A 305 -11.31 2.10 8.94
CA ALA A 305 -10.67 3.33 9.38
C ALA A 305 -11.64 4.28 10.09
N ASN A 306 -11.12 4.99 11.10
CA ASN A 306 -11.65 6.28 11.53
C ASN A 306 -10.65 7.37 11.14
N ALA A 307 -10.84 7.97 9.97
CA ALA A 307 -9.99 9.01 9.42
C ALA A 307 -10.43 10.45 9.82
N ALA A 308 -11.20 10.60 10.89
CA ALA A 308 -11.73 11.90 11.33
C ALA A 308 -10.61 12.93 11.55
N LYS A 309 -9.48 12.52 12.13
CA LYS A 309 -8.30 13.39 12.34
C LYS A 309 -7.70 13.87 11.02
N ALA A 310 -7.61 12.99 10.03
CA ALA A 310 -7.11 13.36 8.70
C ALA A 310 -8.04 14.37 8.01
N LYS A 311 -9.35 14.20 8.14
CA LYS A 311 -10.34 15.17 7.65
C LYS A 311 -10.20 16.52 8.34
N GLU A 312 -10.13 16.55 9.67
CA GLU A 312 -10.09 17.78 10.46
C GLU A 312 -8.79 18.57 10.23
N ILE A 313 -7.63 17.90 10.27
CA ILE A 313 -6.33 18.57 10.28
C ILE A 313 -5.76 18.71 8.86
N LEU A 314 -5.85 17.67 8.03
CA LEU A 314 -5.29 17.67 6.69
C LEU A 314 -6.27 18.18 5.64
N GLY A 315 -7.57 18.30 5.95
CA GLY A 315 -8.63 18.53 4.97
C GLY A 315 -8.71 17.40 3.94
N TRP A 316 -8.32 16.16 4.33
CA TRP A 316 -8.30 15.02 3.44
C TRP A 316 -9.53 14.13 3.63
N GLU A 317 -10.18 13.82 2.52
CA GLU A 317 -11.30 12.87 2.45
C GLU A 317 -11.17 12.03 1.18
N PRO A 318 -11.52 10.74 1.20
CA PRO A 318 -11.63 9.94 0.00
C PRO A 318 -12.84 10.40 -0.82
N THR A 319 -12.71 10.42 -2.14
CA THR A 319 -13.79 10.81 -3.07
C THR A 319 -14.19 9.66 -4.00
N VAL A 320 -13.27 8.72 -4.23
CA VAL A 320 -13.53 7.55 -5.06
C VAL A 320 -14.24 6.48 -4.22
N THR A 321 -15.46 6.13 -4.62
CA THR A 321 -16.24 5.06 -3.97
C THR A 321 -15.67 3.69 -4.26
N PHE A 322 -16.03 2.70 -3.43
CA PHE A 322 -15.62 1.30 -3.62
C PHE A 322 -15.96 0.78 -5.03
N SER A 323 -17.20 0.97 -5.50
CA SER A 323 -17.60 0.52 -6.83
C SER A 323 -16.77 1.18 -7.93
N ARG A 324 -16.54 2.50 -7.83
CA ARG A 324 -15.74 3.21 -8.83
C ARG A 324 -14.27 2.77 -8.82
N LEU A 325 -13.70 2.48 -7.66
CA LEU A 325 -12.36 1.91 -7.55
C LEU A 325 -12.24 0.59 -8.30
N VAL A 326 -13.20 -0.32 -8.10
CA VAL A 326 -13.21 -1.64 -8.78
C VAL A 326 -13.34 -1.46 -10.29
N GLU A 327 -14.26 -0.59 -10.76
CA GLU A 327 -14.42 -0.27 -12.18
C GLU A 327 -13.11 0.25 -12.79
N ILE A 328 -12.46 1.25 -12.17
CA ILE A 328 -11.19 1.81 -12.63
C ILE A 328 -10.13 0.71 -12.82
N MET A 329 -10.05 -0.23 -11.88
CA MET A 329 -9.08 -1.31 -11.94
C MET A 329 -9.39 -2.32 -13.05
N VAL A 330 -10.66 -2.70 -13.21
CA VAL A 330 -11.10 -3.64 -14.27
C VAL A 330 -10.93 -3.00 -15.66
N GLU A 331 -11.36 -1.74 -15.84
CA GLU A 331 -11.19 -0.98 -17.08
C GLU A 331 -9.72 -0.93 -17.52
N ASN A 332 -8.82 -0.59 -16.57
CA ASN A 332 -7.39 -0.54 -16.85
C ASN A 332 -6.82 -1.92 -17.22
N ASP A 333 -7.23 -3.00 -16.54
CA ASP A 333 -6.72 -4.32 -16.81
C ASP A 333 -7.19 -4.85 -18.18
N ILE A 334 -8.40 -4.49 -18.60
CA ILE A 334 -8.89 -4.76 -19.95
C ILE A 334 -8.05 -3.99 -20.98
N GLU A 335 -7.79 -2.69 -20.75
CA GLU A 335 -6.98 -1.86 -21.65
C GLU A 335 -5.54 -2.39 -21.78
N GLU A 336 -4.92 -2.81 -20.67
CA GLU A 336 -3.55 -3.37 -20.68
C GLU A 336 -3.43 -4.70 -21.44
N LEU A 337 -4.52 -5.49 -21.52
CA LEU A 337 -4.52 -6.82 -22.12
C LEU A 337 -5.09 -6.85 -23.55
N SER A 338 -5.72 -5.77 -24.02
CA SER A 338 -6.28 -5.61 -25.37
C SER A 338 -5.23 -5.16 -26.36
#